data_c697e34c488c3f7ba1f187c58300a46b
#
_entry.id   c697e34c488c3f7ba1f187c58300a46b
#
_cell.length_a   1.000
_cell.length_b   1.000
_cell.length_c   1.000
_cell.angle_alpha   90.00
_cell.angle_beta   90.00
_cell.angle_gamma   90.00
#
_symmetry.space_group_name_H-M   'P 1'
#
loop_
_entity.id
_entity.type
_entity.pdbx_description
1 polymer ?
#
loop_
_entity_poly.entity_id
_entity_poly.type
_entity_poly.pdbx_seq_one_letter_code
_entity_poly.pdbx_strand_id
1 'polypeptide(L)'
;MTAAAVQIASQVMHADATLARIYAEAVRAAPADELVRAALLCHLAEPSTPAARLADDLCTSLDIVRAAYRACQGSAAVTRLVNSMYYPHRMRWSFATTTVQEWQRVPDRPERIRAHEPVLSETVEIHPTRGTCNYRCAMCLWSDQQELTYATKQLDTGGLMTAGGWIRLLGELRENGVHRLVISGGGEALINPELPSILTRAAELGFEIHVYTTGFSIRPGSPLFEALLRCHRVRFSIHSPEPITYDRIAGTRPGQHALDRVVGNLGALLCERDVLPTVGIGFVIQPFNYDQIAAMVDFAADTSADWLDLRKDEVGVTDGLTPDQLTVVRDQVRAIRRRPPVDTRIDIGDELVSIANGHSPDRSRTTECLGRYFRPTIGAYGHLTPCDLKAEPRFAQTGYDLGSVKRSQVLDVVAVSSQRRVADDCVQCMPSSRTGNRILHKLLDDLASGIRLDEQPFS
;
A
#
# COMPACT_ATOMS: atom_id res chain seq x y z
N MET A 1 -31.09 7.16 -16.12
CA MET A 1 -30.38 6.61 -14.96
C MET A 1 -30.77 5.16 -14.79
N THR A 2 -29.79 4.26 -14.69
CA THR A 2 -30.07 2.85 -14.37
C THR A 2 -30.54 2.72 -12.91
N ALA A 3 -31.32 1.69 -12.60
CA ALA A 3 -31.81 1.46 -11.22
C ALA A 3 -30.63 1.41 -10.19
N ALA A 4 -29.48 0.89 -10.61
CA ALA A 4 -28.27 0.86 -9.79
C ALA A 4 -27.74 2.27 -9.48
N ALA A 5 -27.69 3.17 -10.45
CA ALA A 5 -27.22 4.55 -10.22
C ALA A 5 -28.17 5.34 -9.28
N VAL A 6 -29.48 5.06 -9.34
CA VAL A 6 -30.48 5.63 -8.41
C VAL A 6 -30.29 5.09 -6.99
N GLN A 7 -30.03 3.81 -6.86
CA GLN A 7 -29.80 3.16 -5.57
C GLN A 7 -28.53 3.65 -4.88
N ILE A 8 -27.44 3.82 -5.66
CA ILE A 8 -26.16 4.36 -5.18
C ILE A 8 -26.32 5.83 -4.77
N ALA A 9 -26.98 6.65 -5.63
CA ALA A 9 -27.27 8.05 -5.29
C ALA A 9 -28.11 8.16 -4.01
N SER A 10 -29.08 7.29 -3.80
CA SER A 10 -29.90 7.23 -2.59
C SER A 10 -29.06 6.87 -1.36
N GLN A 11 -28.15 5.89 -1.45
CA GLN A 11 -27.26 5.51 -0.34
C GLN A 11 -26.31 6.63 0.06
N VAL A 12 -25.72 7.34 -0.92
CA VAL A 12 -24.83 8.48 -0.68
C VAL A 12 -25.59 9.66 -0.04
N MET A 13 -26.81 9.93 -0.48
CA MET A 13 -27.60 11.04 0.03
C MET A 13 -28.15 10.84 1.45
N HIS A 14 -28.26 9.59 1.90
CA HIS A 14 -28.77 9.29 3.25
C HIS A 14 -27.67 9.16 4.31
N ALA A 15 -26.40 9.09 3.89
CA ALA A 15 -25.31 8.79 4.81
C ALA A 15 -24.75 10.02 5.56
N ASP A 16 -24.74 11.20 4.94
CA ASP A 16 -24.17 12.44 5.54
C ASP A 16 -24.60 13.69 4.73
N ALA A 17 -25.05 14.75 5.42
CA ALA A 17 -25.45 16.01 4.79
C ALA A 17 -24.28 16.73 4.08
N THR A 18 -23.04 16.55 4.55
CA THR A 18 -21.83 17.09 3.93
C THR A 18 -21.54 16.36 2.61
N LEU A 19 -21.65 15.04 2.60
CA LEU A 19 -21.53 14.20 1.39
C LEU A 19 -22.59 14.56 0.35
N ALA A 20 -23.85 14.76 0.76
CA ALA A 20 -24.93 15.16 -0.12
C ALA A 20 -24.66 16.53 -0.77
N ARG A 21 -24.08 17.48 -0.05
CA ARG A 21 -23.70 18.79 -0.60
C ARG A 21 -22.56 18.68 -1.61
N ILE A 22 -21.49 17.95 -1.28
CA ILE A 22 -20.33 17.76 -2.15
C ILE A 22 -20.74 16.98 -3.41
N TYR A 23 -21.60 15.97 -3.27
CA TYR A 23 -22.21 15.25 -4.38
C TYR A 23 -23.00 16.21 -5.30
N ALA A 24 -23.83 17.07 -4.73
CA ALA A 24 -24.61 18.04 -5.52
C ALA A 24 -23.70 19.07 -6.23
N GLU A 25 -22.56 19.43 -5.65
CA GLU A 25 -21.55 20.28 -6.30
C GLU A 25 -20.85 19.54 -7.44
N ALA A 26 -20.45 18.27 -7.23
CA ALA A 26 -19.82 17.45 -8.26
C ALA A 26 -20.74 17.18 -9.44
N VAL A 27 -22.03 16.89 -9.19
CA VAL A 27 -23.06 16.71 -10.24
C VAL A 27 -23.31 17.99 -11.03
N ARG A 28 -23.24 19.17 -10.37
CA ARG A 28 -23.37 20.46 -11.07
C ARG A 28 -22.13 20.83 -11.88
N ALA A 29 -20.95 20.42 -11.43
CA ALA A 29 -19.69 20.66 -12.13
C ALA A 29 -19.40 19.64 -13.24
N ALA A 30 -20.07 18.48 -13.22
CA ALA A 30 -19.93 17.45 -14.23
C ALA A 30 -20.59 17.90 -15.56
N PRO A 31 -20.09 17.42 -16.72
CA PRO A 31 -20.73 17.66 -18.01
C PRO A 31 -22.22 17.24 -18.01
N ALA A 32 -23.05 17.93 -18.80
CA ALA A 32 -24.49 17.76 -18.80
C ALA A 32 -25.00 16.40 -19.28
N ASP A 33 -24.13 15.54 -19.76
CA ASP A 33 -24.45 14.20 -20.26
C ASP A 33 -24.80 13.24 -19.09
N GLU A 34 -25.99 12.62 -19.19
CA GLU A 34 -26.46 11.66 -18.18
C GLU A 34 -25.57 10.42 -18.06
N LEU A 35 -24.97 9.95 -19.15
CA LEU A 35 -24.06 8.81 -19.15
C LEU A 35 -22.77 9.12 -18.42
N VAL A 36 -22.23 10.33 -18.59
CA VAL A 36 -21.04 10.81 -17.86
C VAL A 36 -21.33 10.88 -16.36
N ARG A 37 -22.51 11.36 -15.98
CA ARG A 37 -22.94 11.41 -14.58
C ARG A 37 -23.12 10.01 -14.00
N ALA A 38 -23.69 9.08 -14.76
CA ALA A 38 -23.88 7.70 -14.33
C ALA A 38 -22.52 6.98 -14.17
N ALA A 39 -21.59 7.16 -15.10
CA ALA A 39 -20.25 6.62 -15.01
C ALA A 39 -19.48 7.17 -13.78
N LEU A 40 -19.60 8.49 -13.55
CA LEU A 40 -19.02 9.14 -12.37
C LEU A 40 -19.58 8.55 -11.08
N LEU A 41 -20.88 8.36 -10.99
CA LEU A 41 -21.56 7.79 -9.82
C LEU A 41 -21.13 6.34 -9.55
N CYS A 42 -21.04 5.52 -10.60
CA CYS A 42 -20.55 4.16 -10.47
C CYS A 42 -19.09 4.11 -10.03
N HIS A 43 -18.24 5.00 -10.58
CA HIS A 43 -16.85 5.13 -10.15
C HIS A 43 -16.72 5.57 -8.67
N LEU A 44 -17.54 6.52 -8.26
CA LEU A 44 -17.53 7.01 -6.87
C LEU A 44 -17.99 5.95 -5.87
N ALA A 45 -18.88 5.05 -6.29
CA ALA A 45 -19.36 3.95 -5.44
C ALA A 45 -18.38 2.78 -5.37
N GLU A 46 -17.73 2.45 -6.49
CA GLU A 46 -16.73 1.38 -6.58
C GLU A 46 -15.56 1.81 -7.49
N PRO A 47 -14.59 2.59 -6.97
CA PRO A 47 -13.49 3.14 -7.78
C PRO A 47 -12.54 2.10 -8.37
N SER A 48 -12.59 0.87 -7.88
CA SER A 48 -11.85 -0.26 -8.44
C SER A 48 -12.55 -0.94 -9.63
N THR A 49 -13.78 -0.50 -9.99
CA THR A 49 -14.49 -1.11 -11.11
C THR A 49 -13.81 -0.74 -12.42
N PRO A 50 -13.34 -1.72 -13.22
CA PRO A 50 -12.71 -1.44 -14.51
C PRO A 50 -13.65 -0.68 -15.44
N ALA A 51 -13.11 0.29 -16.21
CA ALA A 51 -13.90 1.08 -17.15
C ALA A 51 -14.65 0.22 -18.18
N ALA A 52 -14.08 -0.92 -18.58
CA ALA A 52 -14.76 -1.88 -19.47
C ALA A 52 -16.03 -2.45 -18.83
N ARG A 53 -15.98 -2.86 -17.55
CA ARG A 53 -17.16 -3.35 -16.84
C ARG A 53 -18.22 -2.27 -16.67
N LEU A 54 -17.80 -1.04 -16.37
CA LEU A 54 -18.73 0.10 -16.34
C LEU A 54 -19.39 0.37 -17.70
N ALA A 55 -18.65 0.22 -18.80
CA ALA A 55 -19.21 0.35 -20.14
C ALA A 55 -20.29 -0.71 -20.41
N ASP A 56 -20.05 -1.96 -20.01
CA ASP A 56 -21.01 -3.05 -20.11
C ASP A 56 -22.24 -2.81 -19.22
N ASP A 57 -22.04 -2.46 -17.94
CA ASP A 57 -23.10 -2.20 -16.96
C ASP A 57 -23.99 -1.00 -17.37
N LEU A 58 -23.41 0.00 -18.03
CA LEU A 58 -24.13 1.18 -18.54
C LEU A 58 -24.65 1.02 -19.98
N CYS A 59 -24.43 -0.13 -20.62
CA CYS A 59 -24.75 -0.37 -22.00
C CYS A 59 -24.24 0.74 -22.97
N THR A 60 -22.99 1.18 -22.74
CA THR A 60 -22.36 2.25 -23.52
C THR A 60 -20.96 1.83 -24.01
N SER A 61 -20.31 2.66 -24.81
CA SER A 61 -18.97 2.36 -25.29
C SER A 61 -17.90 2.69 -24.23
N LEU A 62 -16.83 1.92 -24.24
CA LEU A 62 -15.66 2.15 -23.38
C LEU A 62 -15.07 3.55 -23.58
N ASP A 63 -15.12 4.08 -24.82
CA ASP A 63 -14.61 5.42 -25.13
C ASP A 63 -15.45 6.52 -24.48
N ILE A 64 -16.76 6.34 -24.34
CA ILE A 64 -17.64 7.27 -23.62
C ILE A 64 -17.29 7.26 -22.14
N VAL A 65 -17.10 6.08 -21.54
CA VAL A 65 -16.69 5.96 -20.14
C VAL A 65 -15.33 6.62 -19.91
N ARG A 66 -14.35 6.36 -20.77
CA ARG A 66 -13.02 6.98 -20.72
C ARG A 66 -13.08 8.51 -20.89
N ALA A 67 -13.91 9.00 -21.80
CA ALA A 67 -14.11 10.44 -21.97
C ALA A 67 -14.75 11.06 -20.73
N ALA A 68 -15.70 10.38 -20.08
CA ALA A 68 -16.30 10.80 -18.82
C ALA A 68 -15.26 10.91 -17.70
N TYR A 69 -14.39 9.92 -17.56
CA TYR A 69 -13.30 9.97 -16.59
C TYR A 69 -12.34 11.14 -16.85
N ARG A 70 -11.91 11.33 -18.11
CA ARG A 70 -11.04 12.46 -18.46
C ARG A 70 -11.69 13.81 -18.17
N ALA A 71 -12.98 13.95 -18.42
CA ALA A 71 -13.73 15.19 -18.12
C ALA A 71 -13.83 15.46 -16.60
N CYS A 72 -13.78 14.41 -15.78
CA CYS A 72 -13.83 14.52 -14.32
C CYS A 72 -12.43 14.68 -13.70
N GLN A 73 -11.38 14.28 -14.40
CA GLN A 73 -9.98 14.51 -13.97
C GLN A 73 -9.69 16.01 -13.96
N GLY A 74 -9.07 16.49 -12.87
CA GLY A 74 -8.80 17.93 -12.68
C GLY A 74 -9.99 18.76 -12.20
N SER A 75 -11.17 18.16 -11.99
CA SER A 75 -12.26 18.85 -11.31
C SER A 75 -12.06 18.81 -9.80
N ALA A 76 -11.75 19.95 -9.18
CA ALA A 76 -11.63 20.08 -7.73
C ALA A 76 -12.91 19.62 -6.98
N ALA A 77 -14.09 19.76 -7.58
CA ALA A 77 -15.35 19.30 -7.01
C ALA A 77 -15.45 17.76 -7.01
N VAL A 78 -15.01 17.10 -8.09
CA VAL A 78 -14.97 15.63 -8.18
C VAL A 78 -13.92 15.06 -7.24
N THR A 79 -12.73 15.65 -7.20
CA THR A 79 -11.67 15.28 -6.27
C THR A 79 -12.13 15.42 -4.82
N ARG A 80 -12.83 16.51 -4.47
CA ARG A 80 -13.44 16.70 -3.15
C ARG A 80 -14.46 15.62 -2.82
N LEU A 81 -15.33 15.27 -3.77
CA LEU A 81 -16.34 14.23 -3.57
C LEU A 81 -15.69 12.87 -3.38
N VAL A 82 -14.74 12.50 -4.25
CA VAL A 82 -13.97 11.26 -4.11
C VAL A 82 -13.26 11.23 -2.76
N ASN A 83 -12.56 12.28 -2.39
CA ASN A 83 -11.88 12.35 -1.10
C ASN A 83 -12.86 12.28 0.08
N SER A 84 -14.02 12.92 0.01
CA SER A 84 -15.01 12.90 1.10
C SER A 84 -15.74 11.56 1.22
N MET A 85 -15.96 10.83 0.14
CA MET A 85 -16.50 9.47 0.17
C MET A 85 -15.46 8.47 0.72
N TYR A 86 -14.20 8.71 0.43
CA TYR A 86 -13.09 7.84 0.85
C TYR A 86 -12.49 8.24 2.20
N TYR A 87 -12.47 9.53 2.54
CA TYR A 87 -11.81 10.04 3.74
C TYR A 87 -12.44 9.58 5.06
N PRO A 88 -13.77 9.60 5.26
CA PRO A 88 -14.36 9.09 6.50
C PRO A 88 -14.14 7.59 6.69
N HIS A 89 -14.18 6.83 5.60
CA HIS A 89 -13.94 5.38 5.64
C HIS A 89 -12.46 5.03 5.68
N ARG A 90 -11.57 5.87 5.17
CA ARG A 90 -10.12 5.60 5.06
C ARG A 90 -9.25 6.28 6.11
N MET A 91 -9.71 7.28 6.85
CA MET A 91 -9.15 7.56 8.18
C MET A 91 -9.40 6.40 9.14
N ARG A 92 -10.35 5.52 8.81
CA ARG A 92 -10.63 4.23 9.44
C ARG A 92 -10.11 3.02 8.65
N TRP A 93 -9.40 3.20 7.55
CA TRP A 93 -8.60 2.15 6.93
C TRP A 93 -7.38 1.90 7.82
N SER A 94 -7.68 1.72 9.06
CA SER A 94 -6.83 1.02 9.96
C SER A 94 -6.75 -0.42 9.43
N PHE A 95 -5.64 -1.05 9.65
CA PHE A 95 -5.45 -2.48 9.49
C PHE A 95 -6.65 -3.30 10.02
N ALA A 96 -7.30 -2.84 11.10
CA ALA A 96 -8.48 -3.45 11.69
C ALA A 96 -9.66 -3.54 10.73
N THR A 97 -10.03 -2.47 10.04
CA THR A 97 -11.18 -2.46 9.11
C THR A 97 -10.95 -3.44 7.97
N THR A 98 -9.75 -3.45 7.37
CA THR A 98 -9.41 -4.40 6.30
C THR A 98 -9.51 -5.84 6.82
N THR A 99 -8.96 -6.14 7.99
CA THR A 99 -9.00 -7.47 8.59
C THR A 99 -10.42 -7.92 8.90
N VAL A 100 -11.25 -7.05 9.46
CA VAL A 100 -12.68 -7.38 9.73
C VAL A 100 -13.41 -7.70 8.43
N GLN A 101 -13.23 -6.88 7.37
CA GLN A 101 -13.85 -7.13 6.06
C GLN A 101 -13.37 -8.45 5.43
N GLU A 102 -12.09 -8.76 5.54
CA GLU A 102 -11.52 -10.03 5.09
C GLU A 102 -12.10 -11.21 5.85
N TRP A 103 -12.22 -11.12 7.17
CA TRP A 103 -12.79 -12.19 8.00
C TRP A 103 -14.30 -12.36 7.82
N GLN A 104 -15.02 -11.29 7.50
CA GLN A 104 -16.44 -11.40 7.13
C GLN A 104 -16.65 -12.22 5.85
N ARG A 105 -15.68 -12.19 4.91
CA ARG A 105 -15.73 -13.03 3.68
C ARG A 105 -15.36 -14.49 3.95
N VAL A 106 -14.54 -14.74 4.96
CA VAL A 106 -14.06 -16.08 5.36
C VAL A 106 -14.27 -16.26 6.86
N PRO A 107 -15.52 -16.52 7.32
CA PRO A 107 -15.88 -16.45 8.74
C PRO A 107 -15.19 -17.47 9.65
N ASP A 108 -14.71 -18.60 9.11
CA ASP A 108 -13.97 -19.63 9.84
C ASP A 108 -12.48 -19.30 10.04
N ARG A 109 -11.98 -18.24 9.40
CA ARG A 109 -10.56 -17.85 9.45
C ARG A 109 -10.06 -17.59 10.89
N PRO A 110 -10.79 -16.86 11.76
CA PRO A 110 -10.35 -16.63 13.14
C PRO A 110 -10.14 -17.92 13.94
N GLU A 111 -11.06 -18.87 13.82
CA GLU A 111 -10.99 -20.17 14.48
C GLU A 111 -9.78 -20.96 13.98
N ARG A 112 -9.54 -20.97 12.67
CA ARG A 112 -8.40 -21.63 12.05
C ARG A 112 -7.08 -21.02 12.48
N ILE A 113 -7.00 -19.69 12.61
CA ILE A 113 -5.80 -18.99 13.14
C ILE A 113 -5.53 -19.43 14.59
N ARG A 114 -6.58 -19.50 15.44
CA ARG A 114 -6.43 -19.99 16.83
C ARG A 114 -6.00 -21.43 16.91
N ALA A 115 -6.51 -22.26 16.00
CA ALA A 115 -6.14 -23.67 15.92
C ALA A 115 -4.76 -23.90 15.30
N HIS A 116 -4.03 -22.83 14.97
CA HIS A 116 -2.75 -22.91 14.24
C HIS A 116 -2.82 -23.72 12.94
N GLU A 117 -3.96 -23.67 12.28
CA GLU A 117 -4.13 -24.30 10.98
C GLU A 117 -3.37 -23.52 9.88
N PRO A 118 -3.04 -24.19 8.76
CA PRO A 118 -2.41 -23.52 7.63
C PRO A 118 -3.40 -22.56 6.97
N VAL A 119 -3.23 -21.27 7.26
CA VAL A 119 -4.03 -20.17 6.70
C VAL A 119 -3.08 -19.18 6.04
N LEU A 120 -3.33 -18.88 4.77
CA LEU A 120 -2.69 -17.77 4.07
C LEU A 120 -3.46 -16.47 4.34
N SER A 121 -2.72 -15.38 4.48
CA SER A 121 -3.31 -14.04 4.44
C SER A 121 -3.90 -13.75 3.06
N GLU A 122 -4.97 -12.97 3.00
CA GLU A 122 -5.46 -12.46 1.71
C GLU A 122 -4.49 -11.48 1.04
N THR A 123 -3.54 -10.93 1.79
CA THR A 123 -2.48 -10.05 1.29
C THR A 123 -1.13 -10.70 1.50
N VAL A 124 -0.34 -10.81 0.44
CA VAL A 124 1.04 -11.27 0.47
C VAL A 124 1.94 -10.20 -0.12
N GLU A 125 3.06 -9.93 0.54
CA GLU A 125 4.11 -9.06 0.00
C GLU A 125 5.17 -9.89 -0.70
N ILE A 126 5.64 -9.44 -1.87
CA ILE A 126 6.73 -10.08 -2.58
C ILE A 126 7.86 -9.11 -2.85
N HIS A 127 9.09 -9.56 -2.67
CA HIS A 127 10.32 -8.82 -2.94
C HIS A 127 11.04 -9.46 -4.13
N PRO A 128 10.78 -9.03 -5.36
CA PRO A 128 11.32 -9.70 -6.56
C PRO A 128 12.80 -9.40 -6.82
N THR A 129 13.40 -8.49 -6.05
CA THR A 129 14.82 -8.11 -6.16
C THR A 129 15.58 -8.41 -4.88
N ARG A 130 16.89 -8.58 -5.05
CA ARG A 130 17.84 -8.85 -3.97
C ARG A 130 18.75 -7.65 -3.75
N GLY A 131 18.42 -6.74 -2.84
CA GLY A 131 19.32 -5.67 -2.41
C GLY A 131 19.78 -4.69 -3.51
N THR A 132 19.46 -4.99 -4.78
CA THR A 132 19.81 -4.12 -5.88
C THR A 132 18.84 -2.95 -5.93
N CYS A 133 19.38 -1.73 -5.90
CA CYS A 133 18.59 -0.51 -5.98
C CYS A 133 19.37 0.55 -6.74
N ASN A 134 18.66 1.42 -7.42
CA ASN A 134 19.19 2.60 -8.08
C ASN A 134 19.45 3.75 -7.08
N TYR A 135 18.97 3.62 -5.83
CA TYR A 135 19.16 4.58 -4.75
C TYR A 135 19.90 3.95 -3.55
N ARG A 136 20.34 4.82 -2.63
CA ARG A 136 20.95 4.45 -1.34
C ARG A 136 20.36 5.30 -0.23
N CYS A 137 19.05 5.17 -0.05
CA CYS A 137 18.30 6.02 0.89
C CYS A 137 18.84 5.89 2.32
N ALA A 138 18.99 7.02 3.00
CA ALA A 138 19.55 7.12 4.34
C ALA A 138 18.81 6.26 5.40
N MET A 139 17.47 6.12 5.24
CA MET A 139 16.62 5.33 6.14
C MET A 139 16.39 3.88 5.67
N CYS A 140 17.00 3.46 4.55
CA CYS A 140 16.70 2.16 3.96
C CYS A 140 17.44 1.03 4.67
N LEU A 141 16.70 0.06 5.17
CA LEU A 141 17.24 -1.17 5.76
C LEU A 141 18.09 -2.00 4.81
N TRP A 142 17.85 -1.83 3.49
CA TRP A 142 18.53 -2.56 2.43
C TRP A 142 19.74 -1.80 1.87
N SER A 143 20.11 -0.64 2.44
CA SER A 143 21.19 0.20 1.92
C SER A 143 22.59 -0.34 2.22
N ASP A 144 22.73 -1.18 3.25
CA ASP A 144 24.02 -1.81 3.57
C ASP A 144 24.29 -3.05 2.72
N GLN A 145 24.82 -2.77 1.54
CA GLN A 145 25.15 -3.82 0.56
C GLN A 145 26.29 -4.75 1.00
N GLN A 146 27.11 -4.37 1.96
CA GLN A 146 28.18 -5.24 2.47
C GLN A 146 27.61 -6.35 3.35
N GLU A 147 26.69 -6.03 4.26
CA GLU A 147 25.96 -7.03 5.04
C GLU A 147 25.09 -7.90 4.14
N LEU A 148 24.39 -7.31 3.16
CA LEU A 148 23.61 -8.03 2.17
C LEU A 148 24.47 -9.03 1.38
N THR A 149 25.67 -8.63 0.96
CA THR A 149 26.58 -9.50 0.21
C THR A 149 27.11 -10.64 1.09
N TYR A 150 27.40 -10.37 2.34
CA TYR A 150 27.89 -11.38 3.28
C TYR A 150 26.80 -12.42 3.61
N ALA A 151 25.62 -11.96 4.02
CA ALA A 151 24.50 -12.83 4.35
C ALA A 151 24.08 -13.72 3.17
N THR A 152 24.11 -13.18 1.96
CA THR A 152 23.70 -13.92 0.76
C THR A 152 24.74 -14.92 0.24
N LYS A 153 26.02 -14.77 0.57
CA LYS A 153 27.06 -15.78 0.25
C LYS A 153 26.97 -17.02 1.14
N GLN A 154 26.41 -16.88 2.34
CA GLN A 154 26.25 -17.98 3.28
C GLN A 154 24.96 -18.79 3.09
N LEU A 155 24.00 -18.24 2.30
CA LEU A 155 22.73 -18.91 2.07
C LEU A 155 22.87 -19.86 0.89
N ASP A 156 22.73 -21.15 1.12
CA ASP A 156 22.42 -22.13 0.06
C ASP A 156 20.95 -21.99 -0.36
N THR A 157 20.69 -20.90 -1.09
CA THR A 157 19.34 -20.54 -1.51
C THR A 157 18.95 -21.17 -2.84
N GLY A 158 19.88 -21.88 -3.49
CA GLY A 158 19.68 -22.39 -4.86
C GLY A 158 19.45 -21.28 -5.89
N GLY A 159 19.88 -20.02 -5.61
CA GLY A 159 19.74 -18.84 -6.47
C GLY A 159 18.40 -18.11 -6.34
N LEU A 160 18.23 -17.02 -7.08
CA LEU A 160 17.02 -16.22 -7.12
C LEU A 160 15.84 -17.01 -7.71
N MET A 161 14.63 -16.61 -7.37
CA MET A 161 13.43 -17.06 -8.08
C MET A 161 13.43 -16.51 -9.50
N THR A 162 13.14 -17.40 -10.47
CA THR A 162 12.96 -17.03 -11.88
C THR A 162 11.56 -16.49 -12.12
N ALA A 163 11.32 -15.86 -13.28
CA ALA A 163 9.97 -15.47 -13.71
C ALA A 163 9.01 -16.65 -13.66
N GLY A 164 9.41 -17.84 -14.17
CA GLY A 164 8.60 -19.05 -14.12
C GLY A 164 8.26 -19.49 -12.69
N GLY A 165 9.21 -19.33 -11.76
CA GLY A 165 9.00 -19.62 -10.34
C GLY A 165 7.98 -18.66 -9.71
N TRP A 166 8.07 -17.37 -10.01
CA TRP A 166 7.09 -16.38 -9.57
C TRP A 166 5.71 -16.63 -10.17
N ILE A 167 5.63 -16.90 -11.49
CA ILE A 167 4.35 -17.16 -12.18
C ILE A 167 3.64 -18.41 -11.61
N ARG A 168 4.38 -19.49 -11.32
CA ARG A 168 3.84 -20.65 -10.62
C ARG A 168 3.30 -20.29 -9.26
N LEU A 169 4.10 -19.58 -8.46
CA LEU A 169 3.72 -19.15 -7.11
C LEU A 169 2.47 -18.27 -7.12
N LEU A 170 2.34 -17.34 -8.07
CA LEU A 170 1.14 -16.52 -8.23
C LEU A 170 -0.12 -17.37 -8.42
N GLY A 171 -0.04 -18.45 -9.23
CA GLY A 171 -1.14 -19.41 -9.38
C GLY A 171 -1.52 -20.04 -8.04
N GLU A 172 -0.53 -20.59 -7.33
CA GLU A 172 -0.75 -21.20 -6.01
C GLU A 172 -1.32 -20.23 -4.98
N LEU A 173 -0.81 -18.99 -4.93
CA LEU A 173 -1.33 -17.96 -4.03
C LEU A 173 -2.81 -17.66 -4.33
N ARG A 174 -3.15 -17.50 -5.62
CA ARG A 174 -4.52 -17.21 -6.03
C ARG A 174 -5.49 -18.33 -5.71
N GLU A 175 -5.13 -19.57 -5.99
CA GLU A 175 -5.90 -20.78 -5.68
C GLU A 175 -6.14 -20.93 -4.17
N ASN A 176 -5.24 -20.40 -3.33
CA ASN A 176 -5.32 -20.48 -1.88
C ASN A 176 -5.83 -19.20 -1.22
N GLY A 177 -6.59 -18.38 -1.97
CA GLY A 177 -7.37 -17.27 -1.41
C GLY A 177 -6.60 -15.97 -1.20
N VAL A 178 -5.38 -15.84 -1.76
CA VAL A 178 -4.69 -14.54 -1.79
C VAL A 178 -5.33 -13.67 -2.86
N HIS A 179 -5.75 -12.48 -2.46
CA HIS A 179 -6.41 -11.52 -3.37
C HIS A 179 -5.55 -10.29 -3.65
N ARG A 180 -4.66 -9.93 -2.74
CA ARG A 180 -3.82 -8.73 -2.86
C ARG A 180 -2.34 -9.07 -2.85
N LEU A 181 -1.60 -8.45 -3.76
CA LEU A 181 -0.14 -8.48 -3.80
C LEU A 181 0.42 -7.09 -3.52
N VAL A 182 1.41 -7.04 -2.63
CA VAL A 182 2.25 -5.85 -2.44
C VAL A 182 3.62 -6.17 -3.03
N ILE A 183 4.02 -5.39 -4.01
CA ILE A 183 5.34 -5.49 -4.64
C ILE A 183 6.21 -4.40 -4.05
N SER A 184 7.18 -4.78 -3.26
CA SER A 184 8.08 -3.79 -2.62
C SER A 184 9.44 -4.42 -2.33
N GLY A 185 10.20 -3.84 -1.44
CA GLY A 185 11.34 -4.36 -0.71
C GLY A 185 12.45 -5.06 -1.48
N GLY A 186 13.46 -5.49 -0.74
CA GLY A 186 14.60 -6.18 -1.30
C GLY A 186 15.50 -5.33 -2.21
N GLY A 187 15.28 -4.03 -2.25
CA GLY A 187 15.83 -3.06 -3.19
C GLY A 187 14.74 -2.39 -4.02
N GLU A 188 15.02 -2.04 -5.27
CA GLU A 188 14.04 -1.48 -6.21
C GLU A 188 13.44 -2.58 -7.08
N ALA A 189 12.16 -2.85 -6.91
CA ALA A 189 11.47 -3.93 -7.64
C ALA A 189 11.49 -3.71 -9.16
N LEU A 190 11.36 -2.46 -9.62
CA LEU A 190 11.24 -2.11 -11.04
C LEU A 190 12.51 -2.30 -11.85
N ILE A 191 13.66 -2.57 -11.22
CA ILE A 191 14.88 -2.92 -11.95
C ILE A 191 14.97 -4.41 -12.30
N ASN A 192 14.08 -5.25 -11.77
CA ASN A 192 13.99 -6.65 -12.15
C ASN A 192 13.43 -6.75 -13.58
N PRO A 193 14.21 -7.25 -14.56
CA PRO A 193 13.78 -7.32 -15.95
C PRO A 193 12.60 -8.26 -16.17
N GLU A 194 12.34 -9.19 -15.25
CA GLU A 194 11.23 -10.14 -15.32
C GLU A 194 9.93 -9.60 -14.70
N LEU A 195 9.99 -8.45 -14.00
CA LEU A 195 8.84 -7.88 -13.30
C LEU A 195 7.65 -7.59 -14.23
N PRO A 196 7.81 -7.10 -15.48
CA PRO A 196 6.67 -6.87 -16.37
C PRO A 196 5.81 -8.13 -16.58
N SER A 197 6.45 -9.28 -16.78
CA SER A 197 5.74 -10.56 -16.97
C SER A 197 5.06 -11.04 -15.68
N ILE A 198 5.68 -10.81 -14.52
CA ILE A 198 5.13 -11.13 -13.20
C ILE A 198 3.88 -10.29 -12.93
N LEU A 199 3.94 -8.97 -13.15
CA LEU A 199 2.80 -8.06 -12.98
C LEU A 199 1.66 -8.37 -13.95
N THR A 200 1.99 -8.62 -15.22
CA THR A 200 0.99 -9.00 -16.23
C THR A 200 0.26 -10.27 -15.82
N ARG A 201 0.99 -11.29 -15.38
CA ARG A 201 0.38 -12.54 -14.91
C ARG A 201 -0.45 -12.35 -13.65
N ALA A 202 0.00 -11.53 -12.71
CA ALA A 202 -0.76 -11.21 -11.51
C ALA A 202 -2.09 -10.51 -11.86
N ALA A 203 -2.07 -9.56 -12.81
CA ALA A 203 -3.27 -8.89 -13.29
C ALA A 203 -4.25 -9.86 -14.00
N GLU A 204 -3.74 -10.77 -14.84
CA GLU A 204 -4.56 -11.82 -15.49
C GLU A 204 -5.23 -12.76 -14.48
N LEU A 205 -4.57 -13.06 -13.37
CA LEU A 205 -5.11 -13.87 -12.28
C LEU A 205 -6.10 -13.08 -11.38
N GLY A 206 -6.30 -11.79 -11.63
CA GLY A 206 -7.24 -10.96 -10.90
C GLY A 206 -6.77 -10.56 -9.51
N PHE A 207 -5.46 -10.42 -9.29
CA PHE A 207 -4.95 -9.84 -8.05
C PHE A 207 -5.16 -8.32 -8.00
N GLU A 208 -5.45 -7.81 -6.82
CA GLU A 208 -5.27 -6.39 -6.49
C GLU A 208 -3.77 -6.14 -6.28
N ILE A 209 -3.14 -5.38 -7.17
CA ILE A 209 -1.67 -5.20 -7.19
C ILE A 209 -1.30 -3.81 -6.71
N HIS A 210 -0.49 -3.74 -5.64
CA HIS A 210 0.10 -2.52 -5.11
C HIS A 210 1.61 -2.54 -5.33
N VAL A 211 2.15 -1.50 -5.94
CA VAL A 211 3.60 -1.39 -6.22
C VAL A 211 4.19 -0.21 -5.46
N TYR A 212 5.29 -0.45 -4.73
CA TYR A 212 6.09 0.58 -4.08
C TYR A 212 7.42 0.72 -4.81
N THR A 213 7.78 1.94 -5.21
CA THR A 213 8.95 2.17 -6.07
C THR A 213 9.59 3.53 -5.84
N THR A 214 10.86 3.64 -6.19
CA THR A 214 11.52 4.95 -6.36
C THR A 214 10.95 5.72 -7.56
N GLY A 215 10.34 5.04 -8.53
CA GLY A 215 9.81 5.62 -9.76
C GLY A 215 10.86 5.97 -10.81
N PHE A 216 12.15 5.90 -10.47
CA PHE A 216 13.24 6.35 -11.34
C PHE A 216 13.41 5.51 -12.61
N SER A 217 13.14 4.21 -12.54
CA SER A 217 13.34 3.26 -13.65
C SER A 217 12.17 3.22 -14.64
N ILE A 218 11.08 3.89 -14.36
CA ILE A 218 9.90 3.94 -15.23
C ILE A 218 10.27 4.66 -16.54
N ARG A 219 9.77 4.13 -17.65
CA ARG A 219 9.88 4.71 -18.98
C ARG A 219 8.54 4.56 -19.70
N PRO A 220 7.85 5.67 -20.02
CA PRO A 220 6.60 5.60 -20.77
C PRO A 220 6.74 4.76 -22.04
N GLY A 221 5.71 3.98 -22.37
CA GLY A 221 5.69 3.09 -23.53
C GLY A 221 6.56 1.82 -23.40
N SER A 222 7.19 1.57 -22.26
CA SER A 222 7.94 0.32 -22.03
C SER A 222 7.01 -0.81 -21.54
N PRO A 223 7.39 -2.10 -21.70
CA PRO A 223 6.62 -3.21 -21.15
C PRO A 223 6.37 -3.10 -19.64
N LEU A 224 7.30 -2.49 -18.88
CA LEU A 224 7.13 -2.22 -17.46
C LEU A 224 6.05 -1.18 -17.22
N PHE A 225 6.03 -0.10 -18.01
CA PHE A 225 5.03 0.95 -17.91
C PHE A 225 3.62 0.41 -18.18
N GLU A 226 3.46 -0.37 -19.24
CA GLU A 226 2.21 -1.05 -19.59
C GLU A 226 1.73 -2.01 -18.49
N ALA A 227 2.66 -2.71 -17.84
CA ALA A 227 2.34 -3.58 -16.71
C ALA A 227 1.91 -2.78 -15.48
N LEU A 228 2.52 -1.61 -15.23
CA LEU A 228 2.12 -0.71 -14.13
C LEU A 228 0.72 -0.11 -14.34
N LEU A 229 0.31 0.17 -15.57
CA LEU A 229 -1.05 0.61 -15.90
C LEU A 229 -2.13 -0.43 -15.57
N ARG A 230 -1.75 -1.70 -15.39
CA ARG A 230 -2.65 -2.78 -14.95
C ARG A 230 -2.70 -2.96 -13.44
N CYS A 231 -1.87 -2.24 -12.69
CA CYS A 231 -1.86 -2.30 -11.24
C CYS A 231 -3.02 -1.49 -10.64
N HIS A 232 -3.32 -1.73 -9.38
CA HIS A 232 -4.37 -1.00 -8.67
C HIS A 232 -3.81 0.24 -7.96
N ARG A 233 -2.56 0.17 -7.51
CA ARG A 233 -1.92 1.24 -6.76
C ARG A 233 -0.43 1.30 -7.04
N VAL A 234 0.09 2.49 -7.33
CA VAL A 234 1.54 2.73 -7.46
C VAL A 234 1.94 3.85 -6.49
N ARG A 235 2.84 3.55 -5.56
CA ARG A 235 3.37 4.50 -4.59
C ARG A 235 4.81 4.86 -4.94
N PHE A 236 5.02 6.14 -5.24
CA PHE A 236 6.34 6.71 -5.45
C PHE A 236 6.97 7.10 -4.11
N SER A 237 8.17 6.64 -3.84
CA SER A 237 8.95 7.02 -2.66
C SER A 237 9.63 8.36 -2.89
N ILE A 238 8.95 9.45 -2.56
CA ILE A 238 9.46 10.82 -2.68
C ILE A 238 9.56 11.41 -1.27
N HIS A 239 10.79 11.64 -0.80
CA HIS A 239 11.05 12.00 0.60
C HIS A 239 11.46 13.46 0.79
N SER A 240 11.33 14.29 -0.23
CA SER A 240 11.45 15.74 -0.18
C SER A 240 10.88 16.36 -1.45
N PRO A 241 10.21 17.52 -1.38
CA PRO A 241 9.85 18.30 -2.56
C PRO A 241 11.04 19.10 -3.13
N GLU A 242 12.15 19.19 -2.38
CA GLU A 242 13.34 19.94 -2.75
C GLU A 242 14.42 19.03 -3.33
N PRO A 243 14.96 19.31 -4.54
CA PRO A 243 15.92 18.45 -5.20
C PRO A 243 17.16 18.13 -4.36
N ILE A 244 17.73 19.14 -3.68
CA ILE A 244 18.95 18.95 -2.87
C ILE A 244 18.68 18.02 -1.67
N THR A 245 17.61 18.23 -0.96
CA THR A 245 17.21 17.38 0.18
C THR A 245 16.81 15.99 -0.31
N TYR A 246 16.10 15.91 -1.45
CA TYR A 246 15.75 14.64 -2.07
C TYR A 246 17.00 13.83 -2.41
N ASP A 247 17.97 14.43 -3.13
CA ASP A 247 19.21 13.75 -3.51
C ASP A 247 20.02 13.29 -2.30
N ARG A 248 20.07 14.10 -1.24
CA ARG A 248 20.72 13.74 0.03
C ARG A 248 20.06 12.52 0.68
N ILE A 249 18.73 12.49 0.73
CA ILE A 249 17.99 11.39 1.35
C ILE A 249 18.07 10.13 0.50
N ALA A 250 17.87 10.25 -0.81
CA ALA A 250 17.86 9.14 -1.76
C ALA A 250 19.27 8.61 -2.07
N GLY A 251 20.33 9.35 -1.72
CA GLY A 251 21.71 8.98 -2.02
C GLY A 251 21.96 8.91 -3.53
N THR A 252 21.35 9.81 -4.30
CA THR A 252 21.52 9.91 -5.75
C THR A 252 22.82 10.63 -6.10
N ARG A 253 23.24 10.51 -7.36
CA ARG A 253 24.44 11.19 -7.81
C ARG A 253 24.13 12.66 -8.14
N PRO A 254 24.99 13.62 -7.79
CA PRO A 254 24.82 15.03 -8.17
C PRO A 254 24.63 15.17 -9.68
N GLY A 255 23.69 16.03 -10.09
CA GLY A 255 23.39 16.28 -11.52
C GLY A 255 22.56 15.19 -12.20
N GLN A 256 22.06 14.22 -11.46
CA GLN A 256 21.20 13.15 -12.00
C GLN A 256 19.76 13.62 -12.24
N HIS A 257 19.36 14.79 -11.72
CA HIS A 257 18.00 15.32 -11.80
C HIS A 257 16.93 14.26 -11.43
N ALA A 258 17.20 13.55 -10.32
CA ALA A 258 16.43 12.37 -9.97
C ALA A 258 14.98 12.71 -9.61
N LEU A 259 14.75 13.80 -8.87
CA LEU A 259 13.40 14.24 -8.51
C LEU A 259 12.58 14.61 -9.75
N ASP A 260 13.14 15.42 -10.68
CA ASP A 260 12.43 15.84 -11.89
C ASP A 260 12.01 14.64 -12.74
N ARG A 261 12.91 13.65 -12.86
CA ARG A 261 12.62 12.42 -13.58
C ARG A 261 11.51 11.60 -12.91
N VAL A 262 11.55 11.48 -11.60
CA VAL A 262 10.53 10.73 -10.83
C VAL A 262 9.18 11.42 -10.93
N VAL A 263 9.13 12.75 -10.81
CA VAL A 263 7.90 13.55 -11.00
C VAL A 263 7.37 13.41 -12.42
N GLY A 264 8.24 13.47 -13.44
CA GLY A 264 7.83 13.23 -14.82
C GLY A 264 7.23 11.84 -15.02
N ASN A 265 7.81 10.80 -14.42
CA ASN A 265 7.30 9.44 -14.49
C ASN A 265 5.97 9.25 -13.74
N LEU A 266 5.80 9.93 -12.60
CA LEU A 266 4.53 9.99 -11.87
C LEU A 266 3.46 10.65 -12.73
N GLY A 267 3.76 11.80 -13.33
CA GLY A 267 2.86 12.50 -14.24
C GLY A 267 2.46 11.66 -15.46
N ALA A 268 3.40 10.91 -16.03
CA ALA A 268 3.12 10.02 -17.16
C ALA A 268 2.09 8.92 -16.80
N LEU A 269 2.22 8.28 -15.63
CA LEU A 269 1.23 7.30 -15.18
C LEU A 269 -0.14 7.94 -14.94
N LEU A 270 -0.18 9.15 -14.37
CA LEU A 270 -1.43 9.88 -14.16
C LEU A 270 -2.10 10.26 -15.49
N CYS A 271 -1.31 10.62 -16.52
CA CYS A 271 -1.83 11.01 -17.82
C CYS A 271 -2.34 9.84 -18.67
N GLU A 272 -1.69 8.68 -18.58
CA GLU A 272 -1.96 7.54 -19.47
C GLU A 272 -2.89 6.48 -18.86
N ARG A 273 -3.11 6.52 -17.53
CA ARG A 273 -4.06 5.62 -16.90
C ARG A 273 -5.50 5.92 -17.31
N ASP A 274 -6.34 4.91 -17.35
CA ASP A 274 -7.79 5.09 -17.42
C ASP A 274 -8.35 5.55 -16.05
N VAL A 275 -8.58 4.61 -15.15
CA VAL A 275 -9.01 4.81 -13.75
C VAL A 275 -7.94 4.36 -12.77
N LEU A 276 -7.31 3.27 -13.10
CA LEU A 276 -6.21 2.67 -12.35
C LEU A 276 -4.91 2.78 -13.15
N PRO A 277 -3.79 2.76 -12.47
CA PRO A 277 -3.60 2.71 -11.02
C PRO A 277 -3.92 4.04 -10.33
N THR A 278 -4.32 3.99 -9.05
CA THR A 278 -4.18 5.18 -8.20
C THR A 278 -2.71 5.41 -7.94
N VAL A 279 -2.25 6.65 -8.14
CA VAL A 279 -0.84 7.03 -8.06
C VAL A 279 -0.63 7.97 -6.88
N GLY A 280 0.25 7.63 -5.97
CA GLY A 280 0.50 8.44 -4.80
C GLY A 280 1.94 8.50 -4.37
N ILE A 281 2.18 9.29 -3.35
CA ILE A 281 3.50 9.58 -2.82
C ILE A 281 3.62 9.00 -1.40
N GLY A 282 4.72 8.29 -1.15
CA GLY A 282 5.13 7.89 0.20
C GLY A 282 6.23 8.81 0.70
N PHE A 283 5.98 9.49 1.81
CA PHE A 283 6.92 10.40 2.45
C PHE A 283 7.31 9.90 3.84
N VAL A 284 8.58 9.51 4.00
CA VAL A 284 9.14 9.07 5.27
C VAL A 284 9.84 10.24 5.95
N ILE A 285 9.31 10.62 7.11
CA ILE A 285 9.81 11.74 7.92
C ILE A 285 11.04 11.28 8.72
N GLN A 286 12.13 12.02 8.61
CA GLN A 286 13.42 11.77 9.21
C GLN A 286 14.15 13.08 9.52
N PRO A 287 15.34 13.08 10.15
CA PRO A 287 16.04 14.32 10.53
C PRO A 287 16.35 15.30 9.40
N PHE A 288 16.32 14.86 8.15
CA PHE A 288 16.67 15.72 7.00
C PHE A 288 15.47 16.44 6.36
N ASN A 289 14.23 16.05 6.72
CA ASN A 289 13.01 16.55 6.10
C ASN A 289 11.84 16.77 7.09
N TYR A 290 12.09 16.73 8.39
CA TYR A 290 11.06 16.81 9.44
C TYR A 290 10.23 18.10 9.38
N ASP A 291 10.75 19.15 8.80
CA ASP A 291 10.14 20.47 8.64
C ASP A 291 9.43 20.64 7.28
N GLN A 292 9.51 19.64 6.40
CA GLN A 292 8.97 19.72 5.04
C GLN A 292 7.59 19.07 4.86
N ILE A 293 6.89 18.72 5.93
CA ILE A 293 5.59 18.01 5.83
C ILE A 293 4.54 18.89 5.12
N ALA A 294 4.46 20.17 5.46
CA ALA A 294 3.53 21.10 4.82
C ALA A 294 3.87 21.31 3.33
N ALA A 295 5.14 21.54 3.01
CA ALA A 295 5.61 21.68 1.64
C ALA A 295 5.38 20.38 0.81
N MET A 296 5.45 19.21 1.45
CA MET A 296 5.15 17.95 0.80
C MET A 296 3.67 17.76 0.50
N VAL A 297 2.79 18.31 1.32
CA VAL A 297 1.34 18.36 1.04
C VAL A 297 1.06 19.20 -0.20
N ASP A 298 1.65 20.40 -0.27
CA ASP A 298 1.53 21.28 -1.44
C ASP A 298 2.11 20.61 -2.69
N PHE A 299 3.28 20.00 -2.58
CA PHE A 299 3.92 19.26 -3.68
C PHE A 299 3.06 18.09 -4.19
N ALA A 300 2.39 17.35 -3.31
CA ALA A 300 1.51 16.27 -3.71
C ALA A 300 0.26 16.79 -4.45
N ALA A 301 -0.25 17.95 -4.07
CA ALA A 301 -1.32 18.64 -4.78
C ALA A 301 -0.87 19.14 -6.15
N ASP A 302 0.29 19.80 -6.23
CA ASP A 302 0.86 20.35 -7.47
C ASP A 302 1.17 19.27 -8.50
N THR A 303 1.60 18.08 -8.03
CA THR A 303 1.84 16.91 -8.90
C THR A 303 0.56 16.14 -9.25
N SER A 304 -0.59 16.56 -8.73
CA SER A 304 -1.88 15.87 -8.89
C SER A 304 -1.86 14.41 -8.40
N ALA A 305 -1.01 14.09 -7.45
CA ALA A 305 -0.99 12.76 -6.84
C ALA A 305 -2.32 12.47 -6.13
N ASP A 306 -2.88 11.29 -6.32
CA ASP A 306 -4.18 10.91 -5.74
C ASP A 306 -4.14 10.88 -4.21
N TRP A 307 -2.96 10.62 -3.65
CA TRP A 307 -2.78 10.52 -2.19
C TRP A 307 -1.32 10.72 -1.79
N LEU A 308 -1.16 11.16 -0.52
CA LEU A 308 0.13 11.30 0.17
C LEU A 308 0.11 10.44 1.43
N ASP A 309 1.07 9.53 1.57
CA ASP A 309 1.24 8.65 2.72
C ASP A 309 2.37 9.19 3.60
N LEU A 310 2.03 9.77 4.75
CA LEU A 310 2.96 10.32 5.73
C LEU A 310 3.33 9.24 6.75
N ARG A 311 4.60 8.89 6.81
CA ARG A 311 5.17 7.94 7.78
C ARG A 311 6.38 8.57 8.46
N LYS A 312 6.63 8.21 9.71
CA LYS A 312 7.92 8.46 10.35
C LYS A 312 8.87 7.31 10.01
N ASP A 313 10.18 7.58 9.98
CA ASP A 313 11.16 6.49 9.95
C ASP A 313 10.88 5.53 11.13
N GLU A 314 10.34 4.36 10.78
CA GLU A 314 9.80 3.41 11.76
C GLU A 314 10.90 2.55 12.35
N VAL A 315 11.98 2.38 11.64
CA VAL A 315 13.02 1.39 11.98
C VAL A 315 14.21 2.03 12.69
N GLY A 316 14.27 3.37 12.68
CA GLY A 316 15.32 4.11 13.35
C GLY A 316 16.71 3.87 12.74
N VAL A 317 16.77 3.67 11.42
CA VAL A 317 18.04 3.55 10.67
C VAL A 317 18.77 4.89 10.67
N THR A 318 18.05 5.98 10.77
CA THR A 318 18.59 7.31 11.04
C THR A 318 18.64 7.59 12.56
N ASP A 319 19.44 8.55 12.99
CA ASP A 319 19.63 8.91 14.42
C ASP A 319 18.35 9.33 15.17
N GLY A 320 17.18 9.22 14.52
CA GLY A 320 15.90 9.60 15.08
C GLY A 320 15.70 11.12 15.12
N LEU A 321 14.49 11.52 15.45
CA LEU A 321 14.12 12.93 15.59
C LEU A 321 14.44 13.42 17.02
N THR A 322 15.06 14.58 17.13
CA THR A 322 15.23 15.25 18.42
C THR A 322 13.89 15.71 19.01
N PRO A 323 13.80 16.01 20.32
CA PRO A 323 12.57 16.53 20.92
C PRO A 323 12.03 17.80 20.23
N ASP A 324 12.92 18.71 19.81
CA ASP A 324 12.53 19.93 19.08
C ASP A 324 11.97 19.60 17.69
N GLN A 325 12.63 18.70 16.96
CA GLN A 325 12.15 18.21 15.67
C GLN A 325 10.79 17.50 15.80
N LEU A 326 10.61 16.68 16.82
CA LEU A 326 9.31 16.04 17.12
C LEU A 326 8.22 17.06 17.40
N THR A 327 8.56 18.20 18.04
CA THR A 327 7.61 19.30 18.26
C THR A 327 7.18 19.90 16.94
N VAL A 328 8.11 20.17 16.01
CA VAL A 328 7.79 20.68 14.67
C VAL A 328 6.92 19.70 13.89
N VAL A 329 7.26 18.42 13.90
CA VAL A 329 6.45 17.35 13.25
C VAL A 329 5.05 17.31 13.83
N ARG A 330 4.93 17.31 15.16
CA ARG A 330 3.64 17.32 15.86
C ARG A 330 2.75 18.48 15.42
N ASP A 331 3.31 19.69 15.37
CA ASP A 331 2.56 20.89 15.07
C ASP A 331 2.11 20.94 13.60
N GLN A 332 2.95 20.49 12.66
CA GLN A 332 2.57 20.33 11.25
C GLN A 332 1.47 19.26 11.06
N VAL A 333 1.60 18.09 11.68
CA VAL A 333 0.58 17.03 11.61
C VAL A 333 -0.75 17.48 12.21
N ARG A 334 -0.72 18.23 13.33
CA ARG A 334 -1.91 18.83 13.91
C ARG A 334 -2.57 19.86 12.99
N ALA A 335 -1.77 20.67 12.31
CA ALA A 335 -2.28 21.66 11.36
C ALA A 335 -3.01 20.99 10.19
N ILE A 336 -2.42 19.95 9.59
CA ILE A 336 -3.04 19.18 8.52
C ILE A 336 -4.35 18.50 8.99
N ARG A 337 -4.36 17.91 10.18
CA ARG A 337 -5.58 17.26 10.73
C ARG A 337 -6.71 18.25 11.02
N ARG A 338 -6.39 19.50 11.39
CA ARG A 338 -7.41 20.54 11.61
C ARG A 338 -7.97 21.10 10.30
N ARG A 339 -7.15 21.18 9.26
CA ARG A 339 -7.51 21.70 7.95
C ARG A 339 -6.91 20.78 6.88
N PRO A 340 -7.51 19.60 6.66
CA PRO A 340 -7.01 18.70 5.63
C PRO A 340 -7.11 19.40 4.27
N PRO A 341 -6.10 19.24 3.40
CA PRO A 341 -6.17 19.75 2.04
C PRO A 341 -7.36 19.14 1.31
N VAL A 342 -7.94 19.93 0.40
CA VAL A 342 -9.18 19.53 -0.28
C VAL A 342 -8.88 18.69 -1.51
N ASP A 343 -7.69 18.87 -2.09
CA ASP A 343 -7.37 18.35 -3.42
C ASP A 343 -6.46 17.10 -3.41
N THR A 344 -5.91 16.74 -2.25
CA THR A 344 -5.07 15.55 -2.10
C THR A 344 -5.46 14.79 -0.84
N ARG A 345 -5.65 13.49 -0.98
CA ARG A 345 -5.88 12.63 0.18
C ARG A 345 -4.57 12.45 0.97
N ILE A 346 -4.62 12.58 2.29
CA ILE A 346 -3.47 12.35 3.15
C ILE A 346 -3.73 11.17 4.09
N ASP A 347 -2.90 10.16 3.98
CA ASP A 347 -2.84 9.03 4.91
C ASP A 347 -1.74 9.31 5.95
N ILE A 348 -2.11 9.38 7.23
CA ILE A 348 -1.19 9.67 8.33
C ILE A 348 -0.95 8.40 9.14
N GLY A 349 0.30 7.98 9.25
CA GLY A 349 0.69 6.78 10.01
C GLY A 349 0.33 6.89 11.50
N ASP A 350 -0.04 5.76 12.12
CA ASP A 350 -0.48 5.69 13.52
C ASP A 350 0.52 6.31 14.51
N GLU A 351 1.81 6.17 14.24
CA GLU A 351 2.85 6.77 15.09
C GLU A 351 2.81 8.31 15.03
N LEU A 352 2.59 8.88 13.85
CA LEU A 352 2.42 10.33 13.70
C LEU A 352 1.14 10.83 14.38
N VAL A 353 0.06 10.05 14.31
CA VAL A 353 -1.18 10.35 15.03
C VAL A 353 -0.93 10.34 16.54
N SER A 354 -0.20 9.36 17.05
CA SER A 354 0.18 9.28 18.47
C SER A 354 1.01 10.50 18.90
N ILE A 355 2.03 10.86 18.12
CA ILE A 355 2.86 12.06 18.34
C ILE A 355 1.98 13.32 18.33
N ALA A 356 1.07 13.47 17.36
CA ALA A 356 0.17 14.60 17.27
C ALA A 356 -0.77 14.72 18.48
N ASN A 357 -1.15 13.60 19.08
CA ASN A 357 -1.98 13.54 20.29
C ASN A 357 -1.16 13.73 21.59
N GLY A 358 0.16 13.86 21.49
CA GLY A 358 1.05 14.02 22.66
C GLY A 358 1.37 12.70 23.38
N HIS A 359 1.09 11.58 22.73
CA HIS A 359 1.41 10.25 23.27
C HIS A 359 2.78 9.78 22.76
N SER A 360 3.54 9.10 23.64
CA SER A 360 4.67 8.33 23.18
C SER A 360 4.18 7.13 22.37
N PRO A 361 4.85 6.78 21.26
CA PRO A 361 4.52 5.58 20.52
C PRO A 361 4.58 4.35 21.45
N ASP A 362 3.54 3.54 21.43
CA ASP A 362 3.51 2.31 22.21
C ASP A 362 4.55 1.32 21.67
N ARG A 363 5.54 1.02 22.49
CA ARG A 363 6.61 0.06 22.22
C ARG A 363 6.42 -1.27 22.92
N SER A 364 5.23 -1.51 23.51
CA SER A 364 4.93 -2.79 24.18
C SER A 364 5.07 -3.95 23.19
N ARG A 365 5.65 -5.05 23.66
CA ARG A 365 5.78 -6.28 22.88
C ARG A 365 4.45 -7.02 22.88
N THR A 366 4.09 -7.58 21.73
CA THR A 366 3.10 -8.64 21.68
C THR A 366 3.74 -9.97 22.09
N THR A 367 3.00 -10.79 22.81
CA THR A 367 3.48 -12.10 23.27
C THR A 367 3.63 -13.12 22.15
N GLU A 368 2.94 -12.91 21.03
CA GLU A 368 2.99 -13.74 19.82
C GLU A 368 2.91 -12.88 18.56
N CYS A 369 3.66 -13.23 17.53
CA CYS A 369 3.61 -12.56 16.24
C CYS A 369 2.59 -13.24 15.32
N LEU A 370 1.51 -12.54 15.02
CA LEU A 370 0.49 -12.94 14.04
C LEU A 370 0.75 -12.38 12.63
N GLY A 371 1.94 -11.79 12.39
CA GLY A 371 2.30 -11.12 11.13
C GLY A 371 2.08 -11.99 9.89
N ARG A 372 2.35 -13.29 9.98
CA ARG A 372 2.12 -14.27 8.91
C ARG A 372 0.65 -14.39 8.47
N TYR A 373 -0.29 -13.96 9.30
CA TYR A 373 -1.71 -14.05 9.01
C TYR A 373 -2.30 -12.77 8.41
N PHE A 374 -1.50 -11.70 8.28
CA PHE A 374 -1.99 -10.48 7.68
C PHE A 374 -1.15 -9.94 6.50
N ARG A 375 0.16 -10.05 6.52
CA ARG A 375 1.04 -9.64 5.42
C ARG A 375 2.39 -10.36 5.46
N PRO A 376 2.38 -11.68 5.26
CA PRO A 376 3.62 -12.42 5.13
C PRO A 376 4.36 -11.95 3.88
N THR A 377 5.68 -12.07 3.90
CA THR A 377 6.53 -11.61 2.80
C THR A 377 7.32 -12.76 2.21
N ILE A 378 7.39 -12.82 0.89
CA ILE A 378 8.19 -13.79 0.14
C ILE A 378 9.34 -13.04 -0.52
N GLY A 379 10.56 -13.34 -0.09
CA GLY A 379 11.78 -12.71 -0.57
C GLY A 379 12.24 -13.27 -1.93
N ALA A 380 13.23 -12.63 -2.54
CA ALA A 380 13.76 -12.94 -3.87
C ALA A 380 14.29 -14.39 -4.01
N TYR A 381 14.60 -15.06 -2.91
CA TYR A 381 15.05 -16.45 -2.89
C TYR A 381 13.90 -17.45 -2.61
N GLY A 382 12.66 -16.96 -2.50
CA GLY A 382 11.49 -17.78 -2.22
C GLY A 382 11.31 -18.13 -0.74
N HIS A 383 11.99 -17.46 0.20
CA HIS A 383 11.75 -17.64 1.62
C HIS A 383 10.54 -16.85 2.08
N LEU A 384 9.62 -17.54 2.76
CA LEU A 384 8.46 -16.96 3.41
C LEU A 384 8.86 -16.45 4.81
N THR A 385 8.48 -15.22 5.13
CA THR A 385 8.74 -14.58 6.42
C THR A 385 7.46 -13.93 6.96
N PRO A 386 7.36 -13.67 8.28
CA PRO A 386 6.13 -13.14 8.87
C PRO A 386 5.87 -11.67 8.52
N CYS A 387 6.84 -10.93 8.01
CA CYS A 387 6.71 -9.53 7.61
C CYS A 387 7.89 -9.11 6.73
N ASP A 388 7.75 -7.95 6.09
CA ASP A 388 8.73 -7.30 5.21
C ASP A 388 10.09 -7.07 5.89
N LEU A 389 10.11 -6.60 7.14
CA LEU A 389 11.35 -6.39 7.91
C LEU A 389 12.17 -7.69 8.06
N LYS A 390 11.51 -8.84 8.23
CA LYS A 390 12.19 -10.13 8.40
C LYS A 390 12.54 -10.81 7.07
N ALA A 391 12.12 -10.23 5.96
CA ALA A 391 12.53 -10.67 4.63
C ALA A 391 13.97 -10.23 4.26
N GLU A 392 14.61 -9.40 5.09
CA GLU A 392 16.01 -9.04 4.89
C GLU A 392 16.94 -10.26 5.02
N PRO A 393 18.01 -10.33 4.21
CA PRO A 393 18.93 -11.47 4.20
C PRO A 393 19.55 -11.80 5.55
N ARG A 394 19.77 -10.81 6.43
CA ARG A 394 20.33 -11.05 7.78
C ARG A 394 19.44 -11.89 8.68
N PHE A 395 18.14 -11.97 8.37
CA PHE A 395 17.20 -12.82 9.12
C PHE A 395 16.97 -14.19 8.47
N ALA A 396 17.57 -14.45 7.32
CA ALA A 396 17.49 -15.75 6.68
C ALA A 396 18.16 -16.81 7.61
N GLN A 397 17.59 -18.02 7.61
CA GLN A 397 17.99 -19.14 8.48
C GLN A 397 17.84 -18.84 10.00
N THR A 398 17.18 -17.77 10.38
CA THR A 398 16.77 -17.50 11.76
C THR A 398 15.37 -18.08 12.02
N GLY A 399 14.86 -17.96 13.25
CA GLY A 399 13.49 -18.35 13.62
C GLY A 399 12.39 -17.61 12.88
N TYR A 400 12.73 -16.61 12.05
CA TYR A 400 11.80 -15.86 11.19
C TYR A 400 11.65 -16.44 9.78
N ASP A 401 12.54 -17.32 9.35
CA ASP A 401 12.40 -18.06 8.09
C ASP A 401 11.36 -19.17 8.28
N LEU A 402 10.19 -18.97 7.69
CA LEU A 402 9.06 -19.89 7.79
C LEU A 402 9.18 -21.05 6.81
N GLY A 403 10.10 -21.00 5.86
CA GLY A 403 10.37 -22.00 4.85
C GLY A 403 10.42 -21.43 3.44
N SER A 404 10.80 -22.26 2.46
CA SER A 404 10.97 -21.83 1.07
C SER A 404 9.86 -22.37 0.17
N VAL A 405 9.20 -21.45 -0.55
CA VAL A 405 8.19 -21.74 -1.58
C VAL A 405 8.80 -22.02 -2.96
N LYS A 406 10.13 -21.98 -3.07
CA LYS A 406 10.82 -22.14 -4.35
C LYS A 406 10.65 -23.52 -4.96
N ARG A 407 10.65 -24.56 -4.11
CA ARG A 407 10.54 -25.98 -4.52
C ARG A 407 9.37 -26.72 -3.86
N SER A 408 8.66 -26.05 -2.94
CA SER A 408 7.53 -26.60 -2.21
C SER A 408 6.26 -25.86 -2.58
N GLN A 409 5.13 -26.51 -2.42
CA GLN A 409 3.83 -25.85 -2.51
C GLN A 409 3.71 -24.84 -1.35
N VAL A 410 3.09 -23.70 -1.61
CA VAL A 410 2.97 -22.63 -0.59
C VAL A 410 2.21 -23.10 0.64
N LEU A 411 1.17 -23.91 0.48
CA LEU A 411 0.43 -24.45 1.63
C LEU A 411 1.24 -25.42 2.49
N ASP A 412 2.12 -26.21 1.90
CA ASP A 412 3.01 -27.10 2.67
C ASP A 412 3.95 -26.27 3.55
N VAL A 413 4.50 -25.20 3.00
CA VAL A 413 5.34 -24.25 3.76
C VAL A 413 4.56 -23.60 4.88
N VAL A 414 3.34 -23.16 4.62
CA VAL A 414 2.45 -22.55 5.61
C VAL A 414 2.05 -23.56 6.68
N ALA A 415 1.75 -24.81 6.30
CA ALA A 415 1.39 -25.88 7.25
C ALA A 415 2.54 -26.19 8.23
N VAL A 416 3.76 -26.32 7.73
CA VAL A 416 4.94 -26.50 8.59
C VAL A 416 5.19 -25.27 9.47
N SER A 417 5.02 -24.07 8.92
CA SER A 417 5.27 -22.83 9.64
C SER A 417 4.20 -22.51 10.68
N SER A 418 2.95 -22.95 10.48
CA SER A 418 1.84 -22.69 11.41
C SER A 418 2.08 -23.35 12.78
N GLN A 419 2.84 -24.44 12.81
CA GLN A 419 3.24 -25.13 14.03
C GLN A 419 4.41 -24.46 14.77
N ARG A 420 5.02 -23.43 14.18
CA ARG A 420 6.14 -22.71 14.78
C ARG A 420 5.66 -21.41 15.40
N ARG A 421 6.05 -21.15 16.66
CA ARG A 421 5.99 -19.79 17.18
C ARG A 421 7.01 -18.93 16.44
N VAL A 422 6.57 -17.79 15.93
CA VAL A 422 7.51 -16.75 15.49
C VAL A 422 8.15 -16.20 16.75
N ALA A 423 9.48 -16.07 16.72
CA ALA A 423 10.31 -15.77 17.88
C ALA A 423 9.74 -14.70 18.81
N ASP A 424 9.59 -15.05 20.08
CA ASP A 424 9.09 -14.16 21.14
C ASP A 424 10.04 -12.99 21.42
N ASP A 425 11.27 -13.05 20.88
CA ASP A 425 12.34 -12.07 21.04
C ASP A 425 12.46 -11.06 19.89
N CYS A 426 11.43 -10.93 19.06
CA CYS A 426 11.42 -9.98 17.95
C CYS A 426 11.53 -8.53 18.46
N VAL A 427 12.77 -8.00 18.47
CA VAL A 427 13.10 -6.71 19.09
C VAL A 427 12.87 -5.51 18.18
N GLN A 428 12.76 -5.73 16.87
CA GLN A 428 12.62 -4.67 15.86
C GLN A 428 11.30 -4.85 15.10
N CYS A 429 10.18 -4.65 15.81
CA CYS A 429 8.88 -4.69 15.16
C CYS A 429 8.53 -3.30 14.63
N MET A 430 8.17 -3.20 13.35
CA MET A 430 7.64 -1.95 12.79
C MET A 430 6.39 -1.51 13.56
N PRO A 431 6.19 -0.21 13.83
CA PRO A 431 4.99 0.28 14.51
C PRO A 431 3.68 -0.16 13.85
N SER A 432 3.61 -0.13 12.51
CA SER A 432 2.46 -0.62 11.76
C SER A 432 2.21 -2.12 12.00
N SER A 433 3.25 -2.94 12.02
CA SER A 433 3.15 -4.37 12.29
C SER A 433 2.77 -4.65 13.76
N ARG A 434 3.24 -3.84 14.71
CA ARG A 434 2.82 -3.92 16.13
C ARG A 434 1.35 -3.59 16.30
N THR A 435 0.90 -2.51 15.67
CA THR A 435 -0.51 -2.13 15.68
C THR A 435 -1.35 -3.24 15.06
N GLY A 436 -0.94 -3.79 13.92
CA GLY A 436 -1.61 -4.92 13.29
C GLY A 436 -1.71 -6.14 14.21
N ASN A 437 -0.61 -6.53 14.85
CA ASN A 437 -0.61 -7.64 15.80
C ASN A 437 -1.60 -7.43 16.95
N ARG A 438 -1.61 -6.24 17.59
CA ARG A 438 -2.54 -5.94 18.69
C ARG A 438 -3.98 -6.01 18.26
N ILE A 439 -4.27 -5.50 17.07
CA ILE A 439 -5.62 -5.55 16.50
C ILE A 439 -6.06 -6.99 16.28
N LEU A 440 -5.20 -7.83 15.71
CA LEU A 440 -5.51 -9.24 15.50
C LEU A 440 -5.75 -9.97 16.82
N HIS A 441 -4.88 -9.80 17.82
CA HIS A 441 -5.11 -10.39 19.14
C HIS A 441 -6.44 -9.94 19.72
N LYS A 442 -6.72 -8.61 19.70
CA LYS A 442 -7.99 -8.09 20.20
C LYS A 442 -9.20 -8.69 19.47
N LEU A 443 -9.17 -8.76 18.14
CA LEU A 443 -10.26 -9.35 17.36
C LEU A 443 -10.47 -10.83 17.69
N LEU A 444 -9.39 -11.59 17.84
CA LEU A 444 -9.47 -13.00 18.23
C LEU A 444 -10.04 -13.17 19.65
N ASP A 445 -9.66 -12.31 20.60
CA ASP A 445 -10.17 -12.32 21.97
C ASP A 445 -11.65 -11.91 22.01
N ASP A 446 -12.04 -10.87 21.29
CA ASP A 446 -13.43 -10.41 21.18
C ASP A 446 -14.33 -11.51 20.61
N LEU A 447 -13.92 -12.15 19.51
CA LEU A 447 -14.67 -13.29 18.95
C LEU A 447 -14.75 -14.47 19.91
N ALA A 448 -13.67 -14.75 20.66
CA ALA A 448 -13.69 -15.79 21.71
C ALA A 448 -14.68 -15.47 22.84
N SER A 449 -14.91 -14.19 23.09
CA SER A 449 -15.84 -13.70 24.08
C SER A 449 -17.28 -13.57 23.55
N GLY A 450 -17.54 -13.99 22.30
CA GLY A 450 -18.84 -13.97 21.65
C GLY A 450 -19.23 -12.66 20.99
N ILE A 451 -18.32 -11.68 20.90
CA ILE A 451 -18.54 -10.43 20.16
C ILE A 451 -18.44 -10.73 18.66
N ARG A 452 -19.45 -10.37 17.89
CA ARG A 452 -19.50 -10.66 16.44
C ARG A 452 -18.66 -9.67 15.63
N LEU A 453 -18.24 -10.08 14.42
CA LEU A 453 -17.47 -9.22 13.51
C LEU A 453 -18.23 -7.96 13.08
N ASP A 454 -19.54 -8.03 12.93
CA ASP A 454 -20.41 -6.90 12.59
C ASP A 454 -20.66 -5.92 13.76
N GLU A 455 -20.34 -6.32 14.98
CA GLU A 455 -20.41 -5.51 16.20
C GLU A 455 -19.08 -4.80 16.51
N GLN A 456 -18.04 -5.05 15.74
CA GLN A 456 -16.74 -4.45 15.97
C GLN A 456 -16.77 -2.94 15.67
N PRO A 457 -16.08 -2.11 16.48
CA PRO A 457 -16.05 -0.66 16.28
C PRO A 457 -15.36 -0.22 14.98
N PHE A 458 -14.92 -1.18 14.20
CA PHE A 458 -14.20 -1.00 12.93
C PHE A 458 -15.03 -1.46 11.71
N SER A 459 -16.22 -2.01 11.94
CA SER A 459 -17.15 -2.46 10.88
C SER A 459 -17.84 -1.30 10.16
#